data_a282be0c74d1e4257e18101c9f9d9055
#
_entry.id   a282be0c74d1e4257e18101c9f9d9055
#
_cell.length_a   1.000
_cell.length_b   1.000
_cell.length_c   1.000
_cell.angle_alpha   90.00
_cell.angle_beta   90.00
_cell.angle_gamma   90.00
#
_symmetry.space_group_name_H-M   'P 1'
#
loop_
_entity.id
_entity.type
_entity.pdbx_description
1 polymer ?
#
loop_
_entity_poly.entity_id
_entity_poly.type
_entity_poly.pdbx_seq_one_letter_code
_entity_poly.pdbx_strand_id
1 'polypeptide(L)'
;MKVALSLMVALLISFAAVADNIDTYKFNSVEQEQQYRHLTESLRCPKCQNNSIADSNAMIASDMRLKVYELLQNGQTPDQVKQYMVVRYGNFVTYEPPVMPSTIILWAGPVLFVIIGALVIILRSRKRSLNDEIDAEQQQRLNALLKNNGKQ
;
A
#
# COMPACT_ATOMS: atom_id res chain seq x y z
N MET A 1 -38.82 12.99 29.48
CA MET A 1 -38.24 11.67 29.22
C MET A 1 -38.76 11.01 27.92
N LYS A 2 -40.09 11.01 27.66
CA LYS A 2 -40.67 10.37 26.45
C LYS A 2 -40.19 11.03 25.14
N VAL A 3 -40.07 12.38 25.11
CA VAL A 3 -39.61 13.13 23.93
C VAL A 3 -38.13 12.86 23.62
N ALA A 4 -37.26 12.77 24.64
CA ALA A 4 -35.85 12.46 24.46
C ALA A 4 -35.64 11.02 23.92
N LEU A 5 -36.44 10.07 24.40
CA LEU A 5 -36.41 8.71 23.93
C LEU A 5 -36.85 8.58 22.45
N SER A 6 -37.91 9.32 22.06
CA SER A 6 -38.36 9.31 20.65
C SER A 6 -37.36 9.96 19.68
N LEU A 7 -36.67 11.03 20.12
CA LEU A 7 -35.59 11.64 19.32
C LEU A 7 -34.40 10.71 19.15
N MET A 8 -34.03 9.97 20.20
CA MET A 8 -32.95 9.00 20.14
C MET A 8 -33.26 7.81 19.19
N VAL A 9 -34.52 7.33 19.22
CA VAL A 9 -34.97 6.27 18.32
C VAL A 9 -35.03 6.77 16.87
N ALA A 10 -35.51 7.98 16.61
CA ALA A 10 -35.50 8.59 15.29
C ALA A 10 -34.08 8.76 14.72
N LEU A 11 -33.11 9.15 15.57
CA LEU A 11 -31.71 9.28 15.17
C LEU A 11 -31.08 7.92 14.82
N LEU A 12 -31.42 6.86 15.53
CA LEU A 12 -30.93 5.49 15.25
C LEU A 12 -31.50 4.93 13.95
N ILE A 13 -32.75 5.25 13.62
CA ILE A 13 -33.39 4.80 12.36
C ILE A 13 -32.79 5.52 11.14
N SER A 14 -32.36 6.77 11.31
CA SER A 14 -31.72 7.54 10.22
C SER A 14 -30.36 6.98 9.77
N PHE A 15 -29.68 6.20 10.59
CA PHE A 15 -28.38 5.58 10.26
C PHE A 15 -28.51 4.30 9.41
N ALA A 16 -29.71 3.74 9.26
CA ALA A 16 -29.91 2.46 8.56
C ALA A 16 -30.12 2.60 7.04
N ALA A 17 -30.15 3.81 6.48
CA ALA A 17 -30.32 4.01 5.04
C ALA A 17 -28.97 4.06 4.30
N VAL A 18 -28.23 2.96 4.30
CA VAL A 18 -27.16 2.73 3.31
C VAL A 18 -27.87 2.27 2.03
N ALA A 19 -28.12 3.21 1.12
CA ALA A 19 -28.62 2.90 -0.21
C ALA A 19 -27.45 2.27 -1.02
N ASP A 20 -27.44 0.95 -1.07
CA ASP A 20 -26.60 0.19 -2.00
C ASP A 20 -27.11 0.48 -3.42
N ASN A 21 -26.28 1.04 -4.27
CA ASN A 21 -26.56 1.18 -5.70
C ASN A 21 -26.42 -0.19 -6.37
N ILE A 22 -27.45 -1.02 -6.25
CA ILE A 22 -27.49 -2.34 -6.87
C ILE A 22 -27.94 -2.14 -8.32
N ASP A 23 -26.99 -2.08 -9.25
CA ASP A 23 -27.27 -2.37 -10.65
C ASP A 23 -27.83 -3.81 -10.68
N THR A 24 -29.11 -3.95 -11.02
CA THR A 24 -29.79 -5.25 -10.93
C THR A 24 -29.43 -6.10 -12.14
N TYR A 25 -28.25 -6.71 -12.09
CA TYR A 25 -27.80 -7.68 -13.11
C TYR A 25 -28.33 -9.09 -12.78
N LYS A 26 -28.70 -9.84 -13.83
CA LYS A 26 -29.08 -11.24 -13.68
C LYS A 26 -27.87 -12.13 -13.93
N PHE A 27 -27.43 -12.83 -12.91
CA PHE A 27 -26.32 -13.78 -13.00
C PHE A 27 -26.85 -15.21 -13.21
N ASN A 28 -26.06 -16.02 -13.93
CA ASN A 28 -26.39 -17.42 -14.20
C ASN A 28 -26.10 -18.32 -12.98
N SER A 29 -25.23 -17.89 -12.08
CA SER A 29 -24.85 -18.61 -10.85
C SER A 29 -24.43 -17.65 -9.75
N VAL A 30 -24.52 -18.11 -8.50
CA VAL A 30 -24.04 -17.39 -7.32
C VAL A 30 -22.53 -17.14 -7.42
N GLU A 31 -21.78 -18.06 -7.98
CA GLU A 31 -20.33 -17.93 -8.17
C GLU A 31 -20.01 -16.79 -9.14
N GLN A 32 -20.74 -16.66 -10.25
CA GLN A 32 -20.56 -15.56 -11.20
C GLN A 32 -20.89 -14.21 -10.55
N GLU A 33 -21.90 -14.13 -9.70
CA GLU A 33 -22.21 -12.93 -8.93
C GLU A 33 -21.09 -12.56 -7.97
N GLN A 34 -20.51 -13.53 -7.26
CA GLN A 34 -19.36 -13.30 -6.37
C GLN A 34 -18.13 -12.82 -7.15
N GLN A 35 -17.84 -13.41 -8.30
CA GLN A 35 -16.76 -12.97 -9.19
C GLN A 35 -16.98 -11.53 -9.67
N TYR A 36 -18.21 -11.18 -10.04
CA TYR A 36 -18.56 -9.82 -10.43
C TYR A 36 -18.34 -8.83 -9.28
N ARG A 37 -18.83 -9.12 -8.07
CA ARG A 37 -18.64 -8.28 -6.88
C ARG A 37 -17.15 -8.07 -6.59
N HIS A 38 -16.39 -9.15 -6.52
CA HIS A 38 -14.94 -9.09 -6.28
C HIS A 38 -14.20 -8.28 -7.36
N LEU A 39 -14.56 -8.44 -8.64
CA LEU A 39 -13.96 -7.67 -9.73
C LEU A 39 -14.28 -6.18 -9.62
N THR A 40 -15.55 -5.83 -9.39
CA THR A 40 -15.95 -4.41 -9.30
C THR A 40 -15.36 -3.70 -8.09
N GLU A 41 -15.13 -4.39 -6.98
CA GLU A 41 -14.40 -3.88 -5.81
C GLU A 41 -12.90 -3.74 -6.07
N SER A 42 -12.31 -4.66 -6.84
CA SER A 42 -10.86 -4.67 -7.16
C SER A 42 -10.46 -3.71 -8.27
N LEU A 43 -11.43 -3.18 -9.01
CA LEU A 43 -11.20 -2.25 -10.12
C LEU A 43 -11.45 -0.81 -9.68
N ARG A 44 -10.50 0.06 -9.99
CA ARG A 44 -10.54 1.49 -9.70
C ARG A 44 -11.28 2.27 -10.77
N CYS A 45 -12.05 3.24 -10.37
CA CYS A 45 -12.63 4.21 -11.28
C CYS A 45 -11.56 5.27 -11.66
N PRO A 46 -11.14 5.38 -12.92
CA PRO A 46 -10.04 6.26 -13.32
C PRO A 46 -10.34 7.76 -13.20
N LYS A 47 -11.61 8.15 -13.13
CA LYS A 47 -12.06 9.55 -12.96
C LYS A 47 -12.71 9.82 -11.60
N CYS A 48 -12.73 8.84 -10.70
CA CYS A 48 -13.28 8.99 -9.37
C CYS A 48 -12.15 9.13 -8.36
N GLN A 49 -12.36 9.84 -7.27
CA GLN A 49 -11.35 10.12 -6.23
C GLN A 49 -10.83 8.83 -5.54
N ASN A 50 -10.19 7.95 -6.31
CA ASN A 50 -9.60 6.69 -5.83
C ASN A 50 -10.59 5.61 -5.37
N ASN A 51 -11.89 5.76 -5.66
CA ASN A 51 -12.91 4.80 -5.30
C ASN A 51 -12.93 3.60 -6.27
N SER A 52 -13.45 2.46 -5.81
CA SER A 52 -13.74 1.32 -6.69
C SER A 52 -14.87 1.65 -7.66
N ILE A 53 -14.98 0.86 -8.73
CA ILE A 53 -16.14 1.00 -9.61
C ILE A 53 -17.43 0.49 -8.96
N ALA A 54 -17.34 -0.33 -7.90
CA ALA A 54 -18.49 -0.74 -7.10
C ALA A 54 -19.08 0.44 -6.31
N ASP A 55 -18.21 1.29 -5.71
CA ASP A 55 -18.62 2.37 -4.81
C ASP A 55 -18.88 3.70 -5.50
N SER A 56 -18.65 3.78 -6.80
CA SER A 56 -18.76 5.03 -7.55
C SER A 56 -20.04 5.13 -8.36
N ASN A 57 -20.75 6.27 -8.20
CA ASN A 57 -21.95 6.63 -8.99
C ASN A 57 -21.60 7.39 -10.28
N ALA A 58 -20.33 7.54 -10.62
CA ALA A 58 -19.94 8.19 -11.85
C ALA A 58 -20.39 7.36 -13.08
N MET A 59 -20.80 8.03 -14.14
CA MET A 59 -21.23 7.38 -15.40
C MET A 59 -20.17 6.39 -15.91
N ILE A 60 -18.90 6.77 -15.86
CA ILE A 60 -17.80 5.87 -16.27
C ILE A 60 -17.70 4.61 -15.41
N ALA A 61 -17.99 4.69 -14.11
CA ALA A 61 -18.00 3.52 -13.24
C ALA A 61 -19.16 2.59 -13.60
N SER A 62 -20.33 3.14 -13.91
CA SER A 62 -21.48 2.36 -14.40
C SER A 62 -21.16 1.65 -15.72
N ASP A 63 -20.57 2.35 -16.68
CA ASP A 63 -20.15 1.74 -17.96
C ASP A 63 -19.11 0.62 -17.75
N MET A 64 -18.18 0.81 -16.81
CA MET A 64 -17.19 -0.21 -16.48
C MET A 64 -17.84 -1.42 -15.81
N ARG A 65 -18.79 -1.23 -14.88
CA ARG A 65 -19.55 -2.32 -14.25
C ARG A 65 -20.34 -3.12 -15.28
N LEU A 66 -21.04 -2.43 -16.19
CA LEU A 66 -21.75 -3.09 -17.29
C LEU A 66 -20.79 -3.93 -18.15
N LYS A 67 -19.61 -3.39 -18.44
CA LYS A 67 -18.60 -4.12 -19.24
C LYS A 67 -18.05 -5.34 -18.53
N VAL A 68 -17.78 -5.27 -17.23
CA VAL A 68 -17.42 -6.44 -16.41
C VAL A 68 -18.50 -7.51 -16.48
N TYR A 69 -19.76 -7.11 -16.32
CA TYR A 69 -20.89 -8.02 -16.42
C TYR A 69 -20.97 -8.72 -17.79
N GLU A 70 -20.88 -7.97 -18.89
CA GLU A 70 -20.89 -8.51 -20.25
C GLU A 70 -19.78 -9.54 -20.49
N LEU A 71 -18.56 -9.23 -20.04
CA LEU A 71 -17.40 -10.11 -20.23
C LEU A 71 -17.55 -11.41 -19.43
N LEU A 72 -18.07 -11.34 -18.20
CA LEU A 72 -18.37 -12.52 -17.40
C LEU A 72 -19.49 -13.36 -18.01
N GLN A 73 -20.54 -12.74 -18.58
CA GLN A 73 -21.61 -13.43 -19.29
C GLN A 73 -21.10 -14.15 -20.55
N ASN A 74 -20.08 -13.60 -21.20
CA ASN A 74 -19.42 -14.22 -22.35
C ASN A 74 -18.43 -15.33 -21.95
N GLY A 75 -18.39 -15.72 -20.66
CA GLY A 75 -17.57 -16.81 -20.15
C GLY A 75 -16.10 -16.48 -19.95
N GLN A 76 -15.74 -15.19 -19.92
CA GLN A 76 -14.37 -14.79 -19.60
C GLN A 76 -14.04 -15.00 -18.13
N THR A 77 -12.81 -15.40 -17.85
CA THR A 77 -12.32 -15.54 -16.48
C THR A 77 -12.09 -14.18 -15.82
N PRO A 78 -12.13 -14.07 -14.48
CA PRO A 78 -11.82 -12.83 -13.76
C PRO A 78 -10.50 -12.19 -14.17
N ASP A 79 -9.46 -12.98 -14.42
CA ASP A 79 -8.14 -12.49 -14.85
C ASP A 79 -8.19 -11.89 -16.26
N GLN A 80 -8.93 -12.52 -17.19
CA GLN A 80 -9.12 -11.99 -18.54
C GLN A 80 -9.89 -10.67 -18.53
N VAL A 81 -10.92 -10.57 -17.68
CA VAL A 81 -11.67 -9.32 -17.47
C VAL A 81 -10.75 -8.23 -16.92
N LYS A 82 -9.95 -8.53 -15.89
CA LYS A 82 -8.96 -7.60 -15.32
C LYS A 82 -7.96 -7.12 -16.37
N GLN A 83 -7.43 -8.05 -17.17
CA GLN A 83 -6.49 -7.73 -18.24
C GLN A 83 -7.13 -6.84 -19.32
N TYR A 84 -8.37 -7.12 -19.73
CA TYR A 84 -9.12 -6.28 -20.66
C TYR A 84 -9.25 -4.84 -20.13
N MET A 85 -9.59 -4.69 -18.84
CA MET A 85 -9.72 -3.38 -18.21
C MET A 85 -8.39 -2.63 -18.15
N VAL A 86 -7.28 -3.32 -17.85
CA VAL A 86 -5.93 -2.74 -17.86
C VAL A 86 -5.53 -2.27 -19.26
N VAL A 87 -5.79 -3.05 -20.30
CA VAL A 87 -5.49 -2.66 -21.69
C VAL A 87 -6.32 -1.46 -22.12
N ARG A 88 -7.58 -1.37 -21.68
CA ARG A 88 -8.52 -0.32 -22.11
C ARG A 88 -8.35 0.99 -21.33
N TYR A 89 -8.09 0.92 -20.03
CA TYR A 89 -8.08 2.09 -19.13
C TYR A 89 -6.70 2.35 -18.50
N GLY A 90 -5.72 1.48 -18.74
CA GLY A 90 -4.36 1.59 -18.20
C GLY A 90 -4.18 0.90 -16.84
N ASN A 91 -2.93 0.81 -16.41
CA ASN A 91 -2.54 0.11 -15.16
C ASN A 91 -3.16 0.71 -13.88
N PHE A 92 -3.60 1.97 -13.93
CA PHE A 92 -4.24 2.63 -12.78
C PHE A 92 -5.64 2.10 -12.45
N VAL A 93 -6.22 1.25 -13.31
CA VAL A 93 -7.53 0.63 -13.08
C VAL A 93 -7.48 -0.47 -12.01
N THR A 94 -6.29 -0.95 -11.65
CA THR A 94 -6.11 -1.96 -10.60
C THR A 94 -5.45 -1.35 -9.37
N TYR A 95 -5.86 -1.80 -8.16
CA TYR A 95 -5.20 -1.41 -6.91
C TYR A 95 -3.83 -2.08 -6.74
N GLU A 96 -3.66 -3.25 -7.35
CA GLU A 96 -2.39 -3.98 -7.36
C GLU A 96 -1.62 -3.64 -8.63
N PRO A 97 -0.60 -2.76 -8.55
CA PRO A 97 0.20 -2.45 -9.72
C PRO A 97 0.99 -3.68 -10.15
N PRO A 98 1.07 -3.96 -11.46
CA PRO A 98 1.87 -5.07 -11.96
C PRO A 98 3.33 -4.85 -11.57
N VAL A 99 4.00 -5.94 -11.14
CA VAL A 99 5.44 -5.92 -10.85
C VAL A 99 6.19 -5.73 -12.16
N MET A 100 6.61 -4.51 -12.43
CA MET A 100 7.39 -4.15 -13.61
C MET A 100 8.84 -3.83 -13.21
N PRO A 101 9.83 -3.97 -14.10
CA PRO A 101 11.22 -3.59 -13.83
C PRO A 101 11.34 -2.14 -13.29
N SER A 102 10.50 -1.21 -13.77
CA SER A 102 10.45 0.17 -13.32
C SER A 102 9.98 0.32 -11.87
N THR A 103 9.07 -0.54 -11.40
CA THR A 103 8.60 -0.52 -10.00
C THR A 103 9.59 -1.18 -9.06
N ILE A 104 10.37 -2.15 -9.53
CA ILE A 104 11.44 -2.79 -8.74
C ILE A 104 12.52 -1.76 -8.36
N ILE A 105 12.90 -0.87 -9.27
CA ILE A 105 13.88 0.20 -9.00
C ILE A 105 13.40 1.11 -7.85
N LEU A 106 12.10 1.41 -7.81
CA LEU A 106 11.51 2.25 -6.77
C LEU A 106 11.64 1.62 -5.37
N TRP A 107 11.52 0.29 -5.28
CA TRP A 107 11.67 -0.44 -4.02
C TRP A 107 13.14 -0.74 -3.68
N ALA A 108 13.95 -1.03 -4.71
CA ALA A 108 15.39 -1.29 -4.54
C ALA A 108 16.16 -0.06 -4.05
N GLY A 109 15.76 1.14 -4.45
CA GLY A 109 16.41 2.39 -4.07
C GLY A 109 16.52 2.59 -2.56
N PRO A 110 15.42 2.63 -1.81
CA PRO A 110 15.46 2.78 -0.35
C PRO A 110 16.23 1.66 0.36
N VAL A 111 16.07 0.42 -0.08
CA VAL A 111 16.80 -0.73 0.50
C VAL A 111 18.31 -0.58 0.31
N LEU A 112 18.75 -0.24 -0.90
CA LEU A 112 20.16 0.00 -1.21
C LEU A 112 20.73 1.15 -0.35
N PHE A 113 19.96 2.23 -0.21
CA PHE A 113 20.38 3.38 0.60
C PHE A 113 20.57 3.01 2.08
N VAL A 114 19.66 2.22 2.64
CA VAL A 114 19.78 1.71 4.02
C VAL A 114 21.00 0.80 4.17
N ILE A 115 21.25 -0.09 3.22
CA ILE A 115 22.41 -0.99 3.25
C ILE A 115 23.71 -0.19 3.20
N ILE A 116 23.83 0.77 2.27
CA ILE A 116 25.01 1.63 2.15
C ILE A 116 25.21 2.45 3.43
N GLY A 117 24.15 3.05 3.96
CA GLY A 117 24.21 3.82 5.21
C GLY A 117 24.69 2.98 6.39
N ALA A 118 24.14 1.79 6.56
CA ALA A 118 24.55 0.85 7.60
C ALA A 118 26.04 0.44 7.44
N LEU A 119 26.46 0.15 6.21
CA LEU A 119 27.83 -0.21 5.91
C LEU A 119 28.81 0.92 6.27
N VAL A 120 28.49 2.16 5.89
CA VAL A 120 29.30 3.35 6.22
C VAL A 120 29.41 3.54 7.73
N ILE A 121 28.29 3.40 8.46
CA ILE A 121 28.28 3.53 9.92
C ILE A 121 29.17 2.46 10.57
N ILE A 122 29.02 1.19 10.14
CA ILE A 122 29.81 0.07 10.67
C ILE A 122 31.31 0.28 10.41
N LEU A 123 31.68 0.66 9.16
CA LEU A 123 33.07 0.89 8.80
C LEU A 123 33.66 2.07 9.59
N ARG A 124 32.91 3.15 9.76
CA ARG A 124 33.35 4.33 10.51
C ARG A 124 33.46 4.06 12.02
N SER A 125 32.53 3.29 12.56
CA SER A 125 32.55 2.86 13.98
C SER A 125 33.78 1.98 14.27
N ARG A 126 34.08 1.01 13.40
CA ARG A 126 35.29 0.17 13.51
C ARG A 126 36.57 0.99 13.49
N LYS A 127 36.67 1.97 12.58
CA LYS A 127 37.85 2.85 12.48
C LYS A 127 38.02 3.73 13.73
N ARG A 128 36.93 4.18 14.34
CA ARG A 128 36.94 4.97 15.56
C ARG A 128 37.43 4.16 16.77
N SER A 129 36.95 2.92 16.91
CA SER A 129 37.37 2.02 17.99
C SER A 129 38.88 1.71 17.94
N LEU A 130 39.47 1.53 16.75
CA LEU A 130 40.89 1.31 16.59
C LEU A 130 41.72 2.56 16.95
N ASN A 131 41.23 3.76 16.63
CA ASN A 131 41.92 5.01 16.99
C ASN A 131 41.88 5.25 18.51
N ASP A 132 40.75 5.00 19.17
CA ASP A 132 40.60 5.17 20.62
C ASP A 132 41.53 4.21 21.39
N GLU A 133 41.74 2.99 20.87
CA GLU A 133 42.67 2.02 21.47
C GLU A 133 44.15 2.44 21.34
N ILE A 134 44.53 3.00 20.17
CA ILE A 134 45.86 3.53 19.94
C ILE A 134 46.15 4.77 20.82
N ASP A 135 45.17 5.68 20.95
CA ASP A 135 45.27 6.85 21.80
C ASP A 135 45.43 6.49 23.30
N ALA A 136 44.69 5.46 23.76
CA ALA A 136 44.78 4.96 25.14
C ALA A 136 46.17 4.36 25.43
N GLU A 137 46.74 3.59 24.50
CA GLU A 137 48.10 3.03 24.65
C GLU A 137 49.17 4.13 24.65
N GLN A 138 49.07 5.13 23.79
CA GLN A 138 49.95 6.27 23.75
C GLN A 138 49.90 7.10 25.05
N GLN A 139 48.69 7.35 25.59
CA GLN A 139 48.54 8.03 26.88
C GLN A 139 49.16 7.25 28.04
N GLN A 140 49.05 5.94 28.07
CA GLN A 140 49.68 5.11 29.09
C GLN A 140 51.21 5.20 29.01
N ARG A 141 51.78 5.15 27.81
CA ARG A 141 53.24 5.32 27.59
C ARG A 141 53.69 6.70 28.01
N LEU A 142 52.95 7.76 27.66
CA LEU A 142 53.27 9.13 28.06
C LEU A 142 53.27 9.29 29.58
N ASN A 143 52.25 8.77 30.26
CA ASN A 143 52.15 8.81 31.72
C ASN A 143 53.28 8.03 32.41
N ALA A 144 53.72 6.90 31.86
CA ALA A 144 54.83 6.10 32.37
C ALA A 144 56.16 6.87 32.25
N LEU A 145 56.37 7.57 31.14
CA LEU A 145 57.58 8.40 30.94
C LEU A 145 57.62 9.63 31.86
N LEU A 146 56.48 10.30 32.06
CA LEU A 146 56.38 11.44 32.97
C LEU A 146 56.63 11.03 34.41
N LYS A 147 56.13 9.87 34.83
CA LYS A 147 56.35 9.33 36.18
C LYS A 147 57.80 8.95 36.42
N ASN A 148 58.52 8.50 35.41
CA ASN A 148 59.95 8.15 35.51
C ASN A 148 60.81 9.38 35.56
N ASN A 149 60.46 10.45 34.84
CA ASN A 149 61.26 11.71 34.79
C ASN A 149 61.00 12.59 36.02
N GLY A 150 59.94 12.43 36.78
CA GLY A 150 59.61 13.15 38.00
C GLY A 150 60.27 12.57 39.27
N LYS A 151 61.13 11.53 39.17
CA LYS A 151 61.85 10.89 40.26
C LYS A 151 63.30 11.18 40.31
N GLN A 152 63.81 12.06 39.46
CA GLN A 152 65.18 12.68 39.59
C GLN A 152 65.04 14.10 40.13
#